data_0e532dc1fa8cc1ad539452231f5558dc
#
_entry.id   0e532dc1fa8cc1ad539452231f5558dc
#
_cell.length_a   1.000
_cell.length_b   1.000
_cell.length_c   1.000
_cell.angle_alpha   90.00
_cell.angle_beta   90.00
_cell.angle_gamma   90.00
#
_symmetry.space_group_name_H-M   'P 1'
#
loop_
_entity.id
_entity.type
_entity.pdbx_description
1 polymer ?
#
loop_
_entity_poly.entity_id
_entity_poly.type
_entity_poly.pdbx_seq_one_letter_code
_entity_poly.pdbx_strand_id
1 'polypeptide(L)'
;MKFTEFLTEGVKKEGANLHLEHIEDEVLNRGVAGARDAIAFLRSLRDMLAGHAESKVNVTTKWDGAPAVFAGINPDNGKFFVGTKGVFNVNPKLNYTDADIDNNHPSEGLNAKLKVALRYLPKLGITGVLQGDMMFAKGDLKKQSIEGESYITFQPNTIVYAVPSDSALARSMLSAQMGIVFHTSYTGKTFNDMKASFNIDINHLKATKDVWFRDAYFVDASGTASFTEQETKDVTYLLSQAGTIFQKLNSMTLNRISASENLLVQIKTFNNTKVREGQAIKDTYKHTQELIKWVEAKLNKEILDAKKAETKLKRQAEKNEIMRFYRNNASELKNIFDLMNMLVDSKNMIVKKLQGMKQVTNTFLRTDDGFKITNPEGFVAVDKLKGNAVKLIDRLEFAHANFNAAKNWSK
;
A
#
# COMPACT_ATOMS: atom_id res chain seq x y z
N MET A 1 11.97 15.28 10.41
CA MET A 1 10.91 15.34 9.39
C MET A 1 9.81 16.26 9.91
N LYS A 2 9.62 17.44 9.32
CA LYS A 2 8.63 18.41 9.80
C LYS A 2 7.24 17.91 9.42
N PHE A 3 6.29 17.96 10.36
CA PHE A 3 4.89 17.55 10.24
C PHE A 3 4.16 18.15 9.00
N THR A 4 4.65 19.25 8.48
CA THR A 4 4.17 19.94 7.27
C THR A 4 4.44 19.17 5.96
N GLU A 5 5.43 18.29 5.90
CA GLU A 5 5.70 17.49 4.68
C GLU A 5 4.71 16.32 4.50
N PHE A 6 4.02 15.94 5.58
CA PHE A 6 3.00 14.88 5.55
C PHE A 6 1.62 15.40 5.08
N LEU A 7 1.39 16.70 5.14
CA LEU A 7 0.10 17.34 4.81
C LEU A 7 0.00 17.83 3.35
N THR A 8 1.08 17.85 2.60
CA THR A 8 1.10 18.29 1.19
C THR A 8 0.88 17.16 0.19
N GLU A 9 0.56 15.94 0.63
CA GLU A 9 0.18 14.84 -0.27
C GLU A 9 -1.29 14.90 -0.73
N GLY A 10 -2.02 15.94 -0.42
CA GLY A 10 -3.49 16.04 -0.53
C GLY A 10 -4.01 16.98 -1.60
N VAL A 11 -3.54 17.00 -2.84
CA VAL A 11 -4.35 17.30 -4.04
C VAL A 11 -3.71 16.56 -5.20
N LYS A 12 -4.12 15.32 -5.42
CA LYS A 12 -3.66 14.53 -6.56
C LYS A 12 -4.51 14.91 -7.77
N LYS A 13 -3.86 15.32 -8.86
CA LYS A 13 -4.47 15.26 -10.19
C LYS A 13 -4.97 13.82 -10.41
N GLU A 14 -6.25 13.66 -10.78
CA GLU A 14 -6.80 12.36 -11.17
C GLU A 14 -5.87 11.72 -12.22
N GLY A 15 -5.34 10.53 -11.90
CA GLY A 15 -4.52 9.72 -12.82
C GLY A 15 -3.02 9.66 -12.54
N ALA A 16 -2.44 10.56 -11.74
CA ALA A 16 -1.02 10.53 -11.43
C ALA A 16 -0.79 9.94 -10.02
N ASN A 17 -0.08 8.81 -9.95
CA ASN A 17 0.38 8.16 -8.71
C ASN A 17 -0.74 7.71 -7.74
N LEU A 18 -1.39 6.59 -8.05
CA LEU A 18 -2.38 5.98 -7.18
C LEU A 18 -1.71 5.32 -5.98
N HIS A 19 -1.87 5.90 -4.79
CA HIS A 19 -1.60 5.18 -3.55
C HIS A 19 -2.62 4.06 -3.39
N LEU A 20 -2.12 2.83 -3.15
CA LEU A 20 -2.97 1.72 -2.77
C LEU A 20 -3.56 1.98 -1.39
N GLU A 21 -4.86 2.15 -1.32
CA GLU A 21 -5.57 2.34 -0.06
C GLU A 21 -5.95 0.98 0.56
N HIS A 22 -6.17 0.95 1.86
CA HIS A 22 -6.77 -0.20 2.52
C HIS A 22 -8.25 -0.26 2.15
N ILE A 23 -8.80 -1.46 1.97
CA ILE A 23 -10.18 -1.63 1.53
C ILE A 23 -11.20 -0.99 2.49
N GLU A 24 -10.93 -1.03 3.79
CA GLU A 24 -11.76 -0.39 4.80
C GLU A 24 -11.73 1.15 4.73
N ASP A 25 -10.64 1.73 4.24
CA ASP A 25 -10.50 3.19 4.10
C ASP A 25 -11.34 3.74 2.94
N GLU A 26 -11.74 2.89 1.97
CA GLU A 26 -12.65 3.29 0.88
C GLU A 26 -14.00 3.80 1.37
N VAL A 27 -14.46 3.33 2.54
CA VAL A 27 -15.67 3.83 3.22
C VAL A 27 -15.56 5.33 3.48
N LEU A 28 -14.40 5.79 3.93
CA LEU A 28 -14.15 7.21 4.21
C LEU A 28 -13.76 7.98 2.95
N ASN A 29 -12.93 7.37 2.07
CA ASN A 29 -12.39 8.05 0.89
C ASN A 29 -13.47 8.38 -0.15
N ARG A 30 -14.45 7.47 -0.34
CA ARG A 30 -15.45 7.56 -1.41
C ARG A 30 -16.91 7.48 -0.91
N GLY A 31 -17.09 7.55 0.40
CA GLY A 31 -18.40 7.57 1.02
C GLY A 31 -19.24 6.34 0.68
N VAL A 32 -20.52 6.56 0.33
CA VAL A 32 -21.47 5.48 0.01
C VAL A 32 -20.98 4.60 -1.15
N ALA A 33 -20.36 5.19 -2.17
CA ALA A 33 -19.81 4.44 -3.30
C ALA A 33 -18.66 3.54 -2.86
N GLY A 34 -17.74 4.08 -2.05
CA GLY A 34 -16.60 3.32 -1.52
C GLY A 34 -17.02 2.17 -0.61
N ALA A 35 -17.99 2.39 0.29
CA ALA A 35 -18.53 1.35 1.14
C ALA A 35 -19.17 0.21 0.34
N ARG A 36 -19.97 0.54 -0.68
CA ARG A 36 -20.60 -0.43 -1.58
C ARG A 36 -19.55 -1.24 -2.34
N ASP A 37 -18.58 -0.55 -2.92
CA ASP A 37 -17.51 -1.18 -3.71
C ASP A 37 -16.64 -2.10 -2.83
N ALA A 38 -16.31 -1.69 -1.60
CA ALA A 38 -15.55 -2.50 -0.65
C ALA A 38 -16.29 -3.82 -0.29
N ILE A 39 -17.58 -3.74 0.03
CA ILE A 39 -18.39 -4.93 0.31
C ILE A 39 -18.48 -5.84 -0.93
N ALA A 40 -18.74 -5.29 -2.12
CA ALA A 40 -18.85 -6.05 -3.36
C ALA A 40 -17.51 -6.73 -3.71
N PHE A 41 -16.40 -6.04 -3.49
CA PHE A 41 -15.07 -6.54 -3.76
C PHE A 41 -14.70 -7.73 -2.85
N LEU A 42 -14.96 -7.63 -1.54
CA LEU A 42 -14.73 -8.75 -0.61
C LEU A 42 -15.64 -9.94 -0.89
N ARG A 43 -16.87 -9.71 -1.36
CA ARG A 43 -17.76 -10.79 -1.84
C ARG A 43 -17.17 -11.50 -3.05
N SER A 44 -16.64 -10.76 -4.02
CA SER A 44 -15.99 -11.35 -5.20
C SER A 44 -14.76 -12.18 -4.83
N LEU A 45 -13.96 -11.72 -3.85
CA LEU A 45 -12.83 -12.50 -3.33
C LEU A 45 -13.28 -13.78 -2.61
N ARG A 46 -14.32 -13.69 -1.77
CA ARG A 46 -14.92 -14.86 -1.13
C ARG A 46 -15.38 -15.89 -2.17
N ASP A 47 -16.13 -15.45 -3.20
CA ASP A 47 -16.68 -16.32 -4.23
C ASP A 47 -15.58 -17.00 -5.05
N MET A 48 -14.50 -16.28 -5.34
CA MET A 48 -13.29 -16.82 -5.96
C MET A 48 -12.67 -17.93 -5.11
N LEU A 49 -12.44 -17.66 -3.82
CA LEU A 49 -11.83 -18.62 -2.90
C LEU A 49 -12.77 -19.80 -2.57
N ALA A 50 -14.08 -19.61 -2.70
CA ALA A 50 -15.07 -20.68 -2.58
C ALA A 50 -15.21 -21.54 -3.85
N GLY A 51 -14.54 -21.19 -4.96
CA GLY A 51 -14.61 -21.90 -6.22
C GLY A 51 -15.92 -21.69 -7.01
N HIS A 52 -16.69 -20.66 -6.65
CA HIS A 52 -18.02 -20.44 -7.24
C HIS A 52 -18.05 -19.56 -8.49
N ALA A 53 -16.93 -18.91 -8.87
CA ALA A 53 -16.89 -18.04 -10.04
C ALA A 53 -15.50 -17.98 -10.69
N GLU A 54 -15.47 -17.81 -12.02
CA GLU A 54 -14.27 -17.28 -12.68
C GLU A 54 -13.98 -15.89 -12.12
N SER A 55 -12.80 -15.74 -11.54
CA SER A 55 -12.44 -14.54 -10.81
C SER A 55 -12.29 -13.32 -11.72
N LYS A 56 -13.04 -12.27 -11.42
CA LYS A 56 -12.84 -10.92 -11.95
C LYS A 56 -11.73 -10.16 -11.20
N VAL A 57 -11.14 -10.79 -10.19
CA VAL A 57 -10.12 -10.21 -9.32
C VAL A 57 -8.83 -10.98 -9.45
N ASN A 58 -7.72 -10.28 -9.67
CA ASN A 58 -6.37 -10.83 -9.53
C ASN A 58 -5.87 -10.52 -8.13
N VAL A 59 -5.23 -11.50 -7.50
CA VAL A 59 -4.52 -11.29 -6.23
C VAL A 59 -3.03 -11.34 -6.51
N THR A 60 -2.32 -10.32 -6.06
CA THR A 60 -0.86 -10.21 -6.18
C THR A 60 -0.24 -10.19 -4.81
N THR A 61 0.95 -10.75 -4.65
CA THR A 61 1.73 -10.64 -3.41
C THR A 61 2.23 -9.21 -3.29
N LYS A 62 2.02 -8.60 -2.12
CA LYS A 62 2.66 -7.32 -1.82
C LYS A 62 4.07 -7.58 -1.32
N TRP A 63 5.04 -7.26 -2.15
CA TRP A 63 6.45 -7.32 -1.82
C TRP A 63 6.87 -6.09 -1.00
N ASP A 64 7.67 -6.30 0.05
CA ASP A 64 8.24 -5.24 0.89
C ASP A 64 9.58 -4.77 0.29
N GLY A 65 9.54 -4.28 -0.96
CA GLY A 65 10.71 -3.80 -1.68
C GLY A 65 11.01 -2.32 -1.41
N ALA A 66 12.27 -1.92 -1.56
CA ALA A 66 12.70 -0.52 -1.47
C ALA A 66 14.02 -0.29 -2.22
N PRO A 67 14.13 0.81 -2.95
CA PRO A 67 13.13 1.84 -3.24
C PRO A 67 12.08 1.39 -4.26
N ALA A 68 10.92 2.08 -4.27
CA ALA A 68 10.03 2.03 -5.43
C ALA A 68 10.68 2.77 -6.60
N VAL A 69 10.84 2.08 -7.72
CA VAL A 69 11.51 2.57 -8.92
C VAL A 69 10.52 2.71 -10.05
N PHE A 70 10.48 3.89 -10.65
CA PHE A 70 9.82 4.17 -11.92
C PHE A 70 10.87 4.13 -13.02
N ALA A 71 10.63 3.35 -14.07
CA ALA A 71 11.59 3.20 -15.16
C ALA A 71 10.87 3.03 -16.50
N GLY A 72 11.40 3.64 -17.54
CA GLY A 72 10.85 3.50 -18.89
C GLY A 72 11.22 4.62 -19.82
N ILE A 73 10.46 4.75 -20.90
CA ILE A 73 10.68 5.77 -21.92
C ILE A 73 9.80 6.98 -21.61
N ASN A 74 10.40 8.16 -21.49
CA ASN A 74 9.66 9.41 -21.42
C ASN A 74 9.04 9.71 -22.80
N PRO A 75 7.70 9.75 -22.92
CA PRO A 75 7.03 9.98 -24.20
C PRO A 75 7.32 11.37 -24.79
N ASP A 76 7.69 12.37 -23.96
CA ASP A 76 7.93 13.72 -24.39
C ASP A 76 9.29 13.88 -25.14
N ASN A 77 10.28 13.01 -24.85
CA ASN A 77 11.62 13.12 -25.45
C ASN A 77 12.25 11.81 -25.92
N GLY A 78 11.57 10.66 -25.73
CA GLY A 78 12.02 9.36 -26.16
C GLY A 78 13.22 8.78 -25.39
N LYS A 79 13.67 9.42 -24.29
CA LYS A 79 14.80 8.96 -23.50
C LYS A 79 14.37 8.02 -22.39
N PHE A 80 15.19 7.01 -22.12
CA PHE A 80 15.00 6.14 -20.96
C PHE A 80 15.36 6.91 -19.69
N PHE A 81 14.53 6.78 -18.65
CA PHE A 81 14.76 7.38 -17.37
C PHE A 81 14.50 6.39 -16.24
N VAL A 82 15.03 6.71 -15.07
CA VAL A 82 14.63 6.13 -13.78
C VAL A 82 14.28 7.23 -12.80
N GLY A 83 13.44 6.90 -11.81
CA GLY A 83 13.11 7.83 -10.74
C GLY A 83 12.37 7.16 -9.60
N THR A 84 11.97 7.98 -8.64
CA THR A 84 11.09 7.60 -7.53
C THR A 84 9.72 8.25 -7.73
N LYS A 85 8.84 8.24 -6.71
CA LYS A 85 7.52 8.92 -6.77
C LYS A 85 7.61 10.41 -7.19
N GLY A 86 8.77 11.03 -7.06
CA GLY A 86 9.03 12.41 -7.48
C GLY A 86 8.93 12.65 -8.99
N VAL A 87 8.85 11.60 -9.81
CA VAL A 87 8.64 11.71 -11.26
C VAL A 87 7.31 12.38 -11.62
N PHE A 88 6.32 12.36 -10.72
CA PHE A 88 5.01 12.98 -10.92
C PHE A 88 4.81 14.29 -10.14
N ASN A 89 5.88 14.87 -9.60
CA ASN A 89 5.84 16.19 -8.97
C ASN A 89 5.58 17.29 -10.00
N VAL A 90 5.19 18.48 -9.54
CA VAL A 90 5.06 19.69 -10.39
C VAL A 90 6.36 19.95 -11.17
N ASN A 91 7.50 19.72 -10.53
CA ASN A 91 8.81 19.66 -11.17
C ASN A 91 9.29 18.21 -11.17
N PRO A 92 9.07 17.47 -12.27
CA PRO A 92 9.37 16.05 -12.31
C PRO A 92 10.86 15.74 -12.12
N LYS A 93 11.17 14.81 -11.21
CA LYS A 93 12.55 14.35 -10.98
C LYS A 93 12.83 13.13 -11.85
N LEU A 94 13.10 13.35 -13.13
CA LEU A 94 13.46 12.32 -14.09
C LEU A 94 14.98 12.24 -14.22
N ASN A 95 15.54 11.06 -14.05
CA ASN A 95 16.98 10.86 -14.09
C ASN A 95 17.37 10.08 -15.35
N TYR A 96 18.08 10.73 -16.24
CA TYR A 96 18.60 10.17 -17.50
C TYR A 96 20.08 9.81 -17.39
N THR A 97 20.77 10.37 -16.40
CA THR A 97 22.19 10.19 -16.15
C THR A 97 22.47 10.00 -14.66
N ASP A 98 23.65 9.51 -14.32
CA ASP A 98 24.11 9.42 -12.93
C ASP A 98 24.16 10.79 -12.25
N ALA A 99 24.53 11.84 -13.00
CA ALA A 99 24.56 13.22 -12.50
C ALA A 99 23.14 13.73 -12.13
N ASP A 100 22.11 13.38 -12.94
CA ASP A 100 20.73 13.75 -12.60
C ASP A 100 20.30 13.09 -11.28
N ILE A 101 20.71 11.83 -11.05
CA ILE A 101 20.42 11.13 -9.80
C ILE A 101 21.04 11.85 -8.62
N ASP A 102 22.33 12.21 -8.71
CA ASP A 102 23.05 12.88 -7.65
C ASP A 102 22.47 14.27 -7.33
N ASN A 103 22.02 14.98 -8.36
CA ASN A 103 21.40 16.30 -8.21
C ASN A 103 19.98 16.24 -7.62
N ASN A 104 19.21 15.21 -7.97
CA ASN A 104 17.80 15.10 -7.59
C ASN A 104 17.58 14.45 -6.21
N HIS A 105 18.54 13.68 -5.72
CA HIS A 105 18.39 12.90 -4.50
C HIS A 105 19.56 13.08 -3.54
N PRO A 106 19.31 13.45 -2.26
CA PRO A 106 20.36 13.70 -1.29
C PRO A 106 20.95 12.44 -0.63
N SER A 107 20.34 11.27 -0.84
CA SER A 107 20.73 10.01 -0.17
C SER A 107 21.66 9.19 -1.04
N GLU A 108 22.90 8.98 -0.61
CA GLU A 108 23.89 8.16 -1.32
C GLU A 108 23.42 6.70 -1.55
N GLY A 109 22.75 6.11 -0.55
CA GLY A 109 22.23 4.74 -0.66
C GLY A 109 21.12 4.64 -1.72
N LEU A 110 20.22 5.64 -1.81
CA LEU A 110 19.21 5.71 -2.86
C LEU A 110 19.87 5.93 -4.23
N ASN A 111 20.85 6.83 -4.31
CA ASN A 111 21.57 7.14 -5.55
C ASN A 111 22.26 5.89 -6.11
N ALA A 112 22.95 5.13 -5.27
CA ALA A 112 23.58 3.87 -5.70
C ALA A 112 22.57 2.90 -6.32
N LYS A 113 21.39 2.72 -5.71
CA LYS A 113 20.34 1.85 -6.21
C LYS A 113 19.73 2.36 -7.51
N LEU A 114 19.46 3.67 -7.64
CA LEU A 114 18.94 4.27 -8.87
C LEU A 114 19.95 4.19 -10.02
N LYS A 115 21.26 4.36 -9.77
CA LYS A 115 22.31 4.19 -10.78
C LYS A 115 22.38 2.75 -11.27
N VAL A 116 22.22 1.76 -10.39
CA VAL A 116 22.09 0.35 -10.79
C VAL A 116 20.87 0.15 -11.68
N ALA A 117 19.72 0.70 -11.29
CA ALA A 117 18.49 0.62 -12.09
C ALA A 117 18.65 1.29 -13.46
N LEU A 118 19.24 2.48 -13.53
CA LEU A 118 19.49 3.20 -14.79
C LEU A 118 20.41 2.43 -15.75
N ARG A 119 21.39 1.72 -15.20
CA ARG A 119 22.34 0.91 -15.99
C ARG A 119 21.74 -0.36 -16.56
N TYR A 120 20.86 -1.04 -15.81
CA TYR A 120 20.44 -2.40 -16.14
C TYR A 120 19.01 -2.52 -16.67
N LEU A 121 18.06 -1.69 -16.21
CA LEU A 121 16.67 -1.77 -16.65
C LEU A 121 16.44 -1.49 -18.14
N PRO A 122 17.23 -0.63 -18.84
CA PRO A 122 17.10 -0.47 -20.28
C PRO A 122 17.24 -1.77 -21.07
N LYS A 123 18.00 -2.77 -20.55
CA LYS A 123 18.21 -4.07 -21.17
C LYS A 123 16.93 -4.90 -21.28
N LEU A 124 15.92 -4.60 -20.47
CA LEU A 124 14.62 -5.27 -20.50
C LEU A 124 13.76 -4.84 -21.69
N GLY A 125 14.09 -3.74 -22.37
CA GLY A 125 13.31 -3.24 -23.50
C GLY A 125 11.95 -2.69 -23.10
N ILE A 126 11.85 -2.02 -21.96
CA ILE A 126 10.63 -1.36 -21.48
C ILE A 126 10.22 -0.28 -22.47
N THR A 127 9.02 -0.38 -23.06
CA THR A 127 8.51 0.54 -24.09
C THR A 127 7.61 1.65 -23.54
N GLY A 128 7.00 1.46 -22.37
CA GLY A 128 6.23 2.45 -21.63
C GLY A 128 6.96 2.86 -20.37
N VAL A 129 6.21 3.11 -19.30
CA VAL A 129 6.75 3.34 -17.96
C VAL A 129 6.20 2.29 -17.01
N LEU A 130 7.10 1.62 -16.30
CA LEU A 130 6.78 0.64 -15.27
C LEU A 130 7.21 1.15 -13.90
N GLN A 131 6.44 0.79 -12.90
CA GLN A 131 6.82 0.93 -11.50
C GLN A 131 6.98 -0.45 -10.89
N GLY A 132 8.05 -0.60 -10.13
CA GLY A 132 8.30 -1.81 -9.34
C GLY A 132 9.07 -1.49 -8.09
N ASP A 133 9.11 -2.45 -7.19
CA ASP A 133 9.89 -2.38 -5.96
C ASP A 133 11.22 -3.09 -6.16
N MET A 134 12.32 -2.39 -5.91
CA MET A 134 13.65 -2.99 -5.98
C MET A 134 13.84 -3.94 -4.81
N MET A 135 14.16 -5.19 -5.11
CA MET A 135 14.31 -6.23 -4.12
C MET A 135 15.75 -6.35 -3.62
N PHE A 136 16.72 -6.22 -4.53
CA PHE A 136 18.14 -6.26 -4.20
C PHE A 136 18.99 -5.61 -5.31
N ALA A 137 20.13 -5.08 -4.92
CA ALA A 137 21.32 -4.99 -5.76
C ALA A 137 22.23 -6.17 -5.45
N LYS A 138 23.20 -6.49 -6.34
CA LYS A 138 24.04 -7.68 -6.19
C LYS A 138 24.74 -7.79 -4.83
N GLY A 139 25.14 -6.66 -4.25
CA GLY A 139 25.78 -6.60 -2.93
C GLY A 139 24.86 -6.88 -1.74
N ASP A 140 23.54 -6.86 -1.96
CA ASP A 140 22.56 -7.11 -0.89
C ASP A 140 22.33 -8.61 -0.64
N LEU A 141 22.71 -9.48 -1.61
CA LEU A 141 22.53 -10.92 -1.51
C LEU A 141 23.54 -11.53 -0.57
N LYS A 142 23.06 -12.31 0.42
CA LYS A 142 23.89 -12.99 1.42
C LYS A 142 23.56 -14.47 1.49
N LYS A 143 24.57 -15.32 1.66
CA LYS A 143 24.35 -16.71 2.00
C LYS A 143 24.27 -16.84 3.52
N GLN A 144 23.17 -17.42 4.02
CA GLN A 144 22.91 -17.55 5.46
C GLN A 144 22.31 -18.92 5.77
N SER A 145 22.57 -19.43 6.97
CA SER A 145 21.87 -20.59 7.50
C SER A 145 20.74 -20.10 8.41
N ILE A 146 19.53 -20.62 8.20
CA ILE A 146 18.34 -20.33 9.00
C ILE A 146 17.74 -21.69 9.38
N GLU A 147 17.64 -21.97 10.67
CA GLU A 147 17.10 -23.25 11.17
C GLU A 147 17.82 -24.49 10.60
N GLY A 148 19.12 -24.39 10.34
CA GLY A 148 19.93 -25.46 9.78
C GLY A 148 19.93 -25.57 8.25
N GLU A 149 19.05 -24.88 7.57
CA GLU A 149 18.94 -24.86 6.12
C GLU A 149 19.73 -23.68 5.50
N SER A 150 20.30 -23.90 4.31
CA SER A 150 21.10 -22.89 3.61
C SER A 150 20.28 -22.07 2.62
N TYR A 151 20.30 -20.76 2.78
CA TYR A 151 19.54 -19.81 1.97
C TYR A 151 20.41 -18.72 1.35
N ILE A 152 19.97 -18.20 0.22
CA ILE A 152 20.34 -16.87 -0.28
C ILE A 152 19.27 -15.89 0.23
N THR A 153 19.70 -14.89 0.99
CA THR A 153 18.82 -13.92 1.63
C THR A 153 19.05 -12.50 1.11
N PHE A 154 18.01 -11.70 1.13
CA PHE A 154 18.04 -10.26 0.88
C PHE A 154 16.96 -9.58 1.70
N GLN A 155 17.22 -8.34 2.12
CA GLN A 155 16.32 -7.56 2.96
C GLN A 155 16.21 -6.14 2.39
N PRO A 156 15.26 -5.91 1.46
CA PRO A 156 15.09 -4.58 0.86
C PRO A 156 14.55 -3.55 1.85
N ASN A 157 13.68 -3.95 2.77
CA ASN A 157 13.09 -3.10 3.81
C ASN A 157 12.99 -3.88 5.13
N THR A 158 11.79 -4.21 5.60
CA THR A 158 11.56 -4.86 6.91
C THR A 158 11.67 -6.39 6.81
N ILE A 159 11.16 -6.96 5.71
CA ILE A 159 11.10 -8.42 5.51
C ILE A 159 12.43 -8.93 4.94
N VAL A 160 12.92 -10.01 5.53
CA VAL A 160 14.01 -10.81 4.97
C VAL A 160 13.38 -11.88 4.08
N TYR A 161 13.72 -11.85 2.81
CA TYR A 161 13.39 -12.88 1.84
C TYR A 161 14.50 -13.92 1.78
N ALA A 162 14.15 -15.19 1.77
CA ALA A 162 15.07 -16.30 1.75
C ALA A 162 14.69 -17.32 0.68
N VAL A 163 15.65 -17.69 -0.13
CA VAL A 163 15.52 -18.65 -1.21
C VAL A 163 16.50 -19.80 -0.96
N PRO A 164 16.07 -21.08 -1.01
CA PRO A 164 16.97 -22.21 -0.83
C PRO A 164 18.19 -22.09 -1.77
N SER A 165 19.39 -22.19 -1.19
CA SER A 165 20.65 -21.83 -1.90
C SER A 165 20.98 -22.71 -3.10
N ASP A 166 20.44 -23.92 -3.16
CA ASP A 166 20.60 -24.91 -4.25
C ASP A 166 19.55 -24.80 -5.34
N SER A 167 18.52 -23.92 -5.16
CA SER A 167 17.43 -23.77 -6.10
C SER A 167 17.84 -23.08 -7.41
N ALA A 168 17.07 -23.32 -8.49
CA ALA A 168 17.23 -22.60 -9.75
C ALA A 168 16.99 -21.09 -9.57
N LEU A 169 16.07 -20.72 -8.67
CA LEU A 169 15.77 -19.33 -8.35
C LEU A 169 16.98 -18.63 -7.70
N ALA A 170 17.64 -19.28 -6.74
CA ALA A 170 18.85 -18.74 -6.12
C ALA A 170 19.98 -18.53 -7.13
N ARG A 171 20.19 -19.49 -8.05
CA ARG A 171 21.19 -19.35 -9.14
C ARG A 171 20.87 -18.18 -10.05
N SER A 172 19.60 -17.98 -10.42
CA SER A 172 19.16 -16.84 -11.24
C SER A 172 19.41 -15.51 -10.52
N MET A 173 19.06 -15.40 -9.24
CA MET A 173 19.29 -14.19 -8.43
C MET A 173 20.79 -13.89 -8.27
N LEU A 174 21.62 -14.89 -7.98
CA LEU A 174 23.06 -14.73 -7.82
C LEU A 174 23.76 -14.27 -9.11
N SER A 175 23.23 -14.60 -10.30
CA SER A 175 23.76 -14.12 -11.57
C SER A 175 23.40 -12.67 -11.86
N ALA A 176 22.30 -12.17 -11.27
CA ALA A 176 21.78 -10.84 -11.53
C ALA A 176 22.56 -9.74 -10.80
N GLN A 177 22.57 -8.54 -11.38
CA GLN A 177 23.12 -7.32 -10.78
C GLN A 177 22.08 -6.61 -9.93
N MET A 178 20.78 -6.84 -10.21
CA MET A 178 19.64 -6.33 -9.44
C MET A 178 18.43 -7.25 -9.58
N GLY A 179 17.52 -7.13 -8.60
CA GLY A 179 16.19 -7.72 -8.66
C GLY A 179 15.10 -6.67 -8.47
N ILE A 180 14.02 -6.79 -9.24
CA ILE A 180 12.86 -5.89 -9.17
C ILE A 180 11.56 -6.68 -9.36
N VAL A 181 10.51 -6.28 -8.63
CA VAL A 181 9.15 -6.80 -8.81
C VAL A 181 8.28 -5.67 -9.33
N PHE A 182 7.80 -5.81 -10.56
CA PHE A 182 6.92 -4.83 -11.19
C PHE A 182 5.47 -5.04 -10.77
N HIS A 183 4.72 -3.95 -10.55
CA HIS A 183 3.34 -4.02 -10.11
C HIS A 183 2.40 -2.97 -10.74
N THR A 184 2.95 -1.93 -11.41
CA THR A 184 2.14 -0.87 -12.02
C THR A 184 2.74 -0.47 -13.36
N SER A 185 1.90 -0.29 -14.36
CA SER A 185 2.26 0.31 -15.64
C SER A 185 1.64 1.70 -15.77
N TYR A 186 2.29 2.57 -16.54
CA TYR A 186 1.80 3.92 -16.83
C TYR A 186 1.78 4.11 -18.34
N THR A 187 0.65 4.59 -18.84
CA THR A 187 0.43 4.87 -20.27
C THR A 187 -0.13 6.26 -20.48
N GLY A 188 0.37 6.98 -21.46
CA GLY A 188 -0.05 8.34 -21.81
C GLY A 188 0.69 8.82 -23.05
N LYS A 189 0.14 9.85 -23.74
CA LYS A 189 0.78 10.46 -24.90
C LYS A 189 1.88 11.44 -24.47
N THR A 190 1.72 12.07 -23.32
CA THR A 190 2.71 12.90 -22.66
C THR A 190 2.94 12.38 -21.25
N PHE A 191 4.00 12.80 -20.61
CA PHE A 191 4.29 12.42 -19.23
C PHE A 191 3.18 12.88 -18.25
N ASN A 192 2.61 14.04 -18.51
CA ASN A 192 1.53 14.60 -17.68
C ASN A 192 0.19 13.87 -17.84
N ASP A 193 -0.02 13.17 -18.95
CA ASP A 193 -1.26 12.44 -19.25
C ASP A 193 -1.21 10.97 -18.81
N MET A 194 -0.10 10.54 -18.20
CA MET A 194 0.08 9.16 -17.79
C MET A 194 -0.96 8.72 -16.78
N LYS A 195 -1.58 7.56 -17.06
CA LYS A 195 -2.54 6.88 -16.19
C LYS A 195 -1.94 5.58 -15.69
N ALA A 196 -2.06 5.35 -14.40
CA ALA A 196 -1.62 4.12 -13.77
C ALA A 196 -2.59 2.97 -14.04
N SER A 197 -2.04 1.77 -14.26
CA SER A 197 -2.77 0.51 -14.30
C SER A 197 -2.04 -0.53 -13.47
N PHE A 198 -2.78 -1.20 -12.60
CA PHE A 198 -2.26 -2.32 -11.78
C PHE A 198 -2.35 -3.66 -12.53
N ASN A 199 -3.03 -3.72 -13.68
CA ASN A 199 -3.03 -4.89 -14.55
C ASN A 199 -1.82 -4.81 -15.47
N ILE A 200 -0.69 -5.35 -14.98
CA ILE A 200 0.60 -5.30 -15.66
C ILE A 200 0.83 -6.60 -16.45
N ASP A 201 1.37 -6.45 -17.64
CA ASP A 201 1.92 -7.56 -18.44
C ASP A 201 3.41 -7.31 -18.70
N ILE A 202 4.26 -8.20 -18.18
CA ILE A 202 5.71 -8.15 -18.33
C ILE A 202 6.24 -9.22 -19.29
N ASN A 203 5.38 -10.00 -19.95
CA ASN A 203 5.81 -11.10 -20.83
C ASN A 203 6.56 -10.60 -22.07
N HIS A 204 6.35 -9.33 -22.44
CA HIS A 204 7.05 -8.69 -23.55
C HIS A 204 8.47 -8.23 -23.19
N LEU A 205 8.85 -8.22 -21.91
CA LEU A 205 10.17 -7.81 -21.46
C LEU A 205 11.23 -8.86 -21.83
N LYS A 206 12.40 -8.39 -22.22
CA LYS A 206 13.53 -9.26 -22.60
C LYS A 206 14.17 -9.87 -21.36
N ALA A 207 14.22 -11.20 -21.28
CA ALA A 207 14.99 -11.89 -20.27
C ALA A 207 16.48 -11.55 -20.39
N THR A 208 17.16 -11.27 -19.29
CA THR A 208 18.59 -10.99 -19.22
C THR A 208 19.17 -11.60 -17.94
N LYS A 209 20.46 -11.98 -17.99
CA LYS A 209 21.16 -12.44 -16.79
C LYS A 209 21.42 -11.34 -15.76
N ASP A 210 21.35 -10.06 -16.19
CA ASP A 210 21.72 -8.93 -15.35
C ASP A 210 20.56 -8.46 -14.44
N VAL A 211 19.32 -8.76 -14.81
CA VAL A 211 18.14 -8.33 -14.05
C VAL A 211 17.26 -9.54 -13.77
N TRP A 212 17.12 -9.84 -12.49
CA TRP A 212 16.07 -10.72 -12.05
C TRP A 212 14.79 -9.87 -11.91
N PHE A 213 13.72 -10.23 -12.61
CA PHE A 213 12.46 -9.53 -12.51
C PHE A 213 11.26 -10.48 -12.48
N ARG A 214 10.21 -10.04 -11.85
CA ARG A 214 8.89 -10.69 -11.83
C ARG A 214 7.80 -9.63 -11.82
N ASP A 215 6.59 -10.05 -12.15
CA ASP A 215 5.39 -9.33 -11.75
C ASP A 215 5.03 -9.67 -10.29
N ALA A 216 4.15 -8.87 -9.72
CA ALA A 216 3.66 -9.10 -8.38
C ALA A 216 2.50 -10.11 -8.32
N TYR A 217 2.18 -10.79 -9.43
CA TYR A 217 1.07 -11.74 -9.45
C TYR A 217 1.30 -12.89 -8.47
N PHE A 218 0.25 -13.18 -7.71
CA PHE A 218 0.22 -14.32 -6.84
C PHE A 218 0.04 -15.60 -7.67
N VAL A 219 1.05 -16.45 -7.67
CA VAL A 219 0.98 -17.77 -8.28
C VAL A 219 0.75 -18.77 -7.14
N ASP A 220 -0.45 -19.35 -7.08
CA ASP A 220 -0.69 -20.50 -6.23
C ASP A 220 0.09 -21.70 -6.76
N ALA A 221 1.22 -21.98 -6.14
CA ALA A 221 2.06 -23.13 -6.50
C ALA A 221 1.46 -24.46 -5.97
N SER A 222 0.43 -24.41 -5.12
CA SER A 222 -0.20 -25.62 -4.53
C SER A 222 -1.49 -26.05 -5.26
N GLY A 223 -2.03 -25.21 -6.17
CA GLY A 223 -3.20 -25.55 -6.99
C GLY A 223 -4.54 -25.56 -6.25
N THR A 224 -4.60 -25.28 -4.94
CA THR A 224 -5.83 -25.38 -4.15
C THR A 224 -5.90 -24.42 -2.98
N ALA A 225 -5.95 -23.10 -3.28
CA ALA A 225 -6.42 -22.20 -2.26
C ALA A 225 -7.93 -22.04 -2.36
N SER A 226 -8.66 -22.91 -1.69
CA SER A 226 -10.10 -22.77 -1.58
C SER A 226 -10.52 -22.65 -0.13
N PHE A 227 -11.52 -21.82 0.12
CA PHE A 227 -12.22 -21.81 1.39
C PHE A 227 -12.93 -23.15 1.60
N THR A 228 -12.90 -23.63 2.83
CA THR A 228 -13.83 -24.66 3.27
C THR A 228 -15.25 -24.09 3.29
N GLU A 229 -16.25 -24.97 3.36
CA GLU A 229 -17.64 -24.56 3.49
C GLU A 229 -17.85 -23.69 4.74
N GLN A 230 -17.17 -24.00 5.85
CA GLN A 230 -17.26 -23.22 7.09
C GLN A 230 -16.62 -21.83 6.93
N GLU A 231 -15.43 -21.74 6.37
CA GLU A 231 -14.77 -20.45 6.09
C GLU A 231 -15.62 -19.56 5.18
N THR A 232 -16.27 -20.17 4.16
CA THR A 232 -17.20 -19.47 3.26
C THR A 232 -18.40 -18.92 4.02
N LYS A 233 -18.99 -19.71 4.94
CA LYS A 233 -20.10 -19.29 5.80
C LYS A 233 -19.70 -18.16 6.71
N ASP A 234 -18.52 -18.23 7.34
CA ASP A 234 -18.02 -17.22 8.27
C ASP A 234 -17.78 -15.87 7.58
N VAL A 235 -17.10 -15.86 6.42
CA VAL A 235 -16.91 -14.62 5.64
C VAL A 235 -18.26 -14.10 5.12
N THR A 236 -19.18 -14.97 4.71
CA THR A 236 -20.52 -14.57 4.26
C THR A 236 -21.31 -13.90 5.39
N TYR A 237 -21.21 -14.42 6.61
CA TYR A 237 -21.84 -13.85 7.79
C TYR A 237 -21.33 -12.43 8.05
N LEU A 238 -20.00 -12.22 8.10
CA LEU A 238 -19.40 -10.90 8.30
C LEU A 238 -19.81 -9.90 7.21
N LEU A 239 -19.79 -10.31 5.95
CA LEU A 239 -20.20 -9.45 4.83
C LEU A 239 -21.70 -9.15 4.82
N SER A 240 -22.53 -10.04 5.36
CA SER A 240 -23.96 -9.81 5.57
C SER A 240 -24.20 -8.79 6.67
N GLN A 241 -23.45 -8.87 7.79
CA GLN A 241 -23.48 -7.88 8.84
C GLN A 241 -23.02 -6.50 8.33
N ALA A 242 -21.91 -6.45 7.57
CA ALA A 242 -21.45 -5.22 6.91
C ALA A 242 -22.55 -4.61 6.02
N GLY A 243 -23.24 -5.44 5.22
CA GLY A 243 -24.37 -5.01 4.40
C GLY A 243 -25.53 -4.43 5.23
N THR A 244 -25.86 -5.07 6.35
CA THR A 244 -26.90 -4.63 7.26
C THR A 244 -26.58 -3.28 7.90
N ILE A 245 -25.34 -3.10 8.37
CA ILE A 245 -24.86 -1.82 8.90
C ILE A 245 -24.92 -0.75 7.81
N PHE A 246 -24.37 -1.06 6.62
CA PHE A 246 -24.35 -0.13 5.49
C PHE A 246 -25.73 0.39 5.10
N GLN A 247 -26.74 -0.47 5.11
CA GLN A 247 -28.12 -0.07 4.80
C GLN A 247 -28.72 0.92 5.83
N LYS A 248 -28.22 0.90 7.06
CA LYS A 248 -28.69 1.77 8.15
C LYS A 248 -27.92 3.08 8.23
N LEU A 249 -26.77 3.20 7.51
CA LEU A 249 -25.96 4.42 7.54
C LEU A 249 -26.66 5.60 6.89
N ASN A 250 -26.47 6.78 7.51
CA ASN A 250 -26.91 8.04 6.90
C ASN A 250 -25.97 8.41 5.74
N SER A 251 -26.48 8.27 4.51
CA SER A 251 -25.72 8.54 3.29
C SER A 251 -25.21 9.98 3.19
N MET A 252 -25.95 10.96 3.72
CA MET A 252 -25.52 12.37 3.69
C MET A 252 -24.31 12.59 4.60
N THR A 253 -24.31 12.00 5.80
CA THR A 253 -23.18 12.10 6.74
C THR A 253 -21.93 11.44 6.14
N LEU A 254 -22.06 10.24 5.60
CA LEU A 254 -20.94 9.51 5.00
C LEU A 254 -20.36 10.25 3.78
N ASN A 255 -21.21 10.73 2.89
CA ASN A 255 -20.78 11.52 1.72
C ASN A 255 -20.19 12.89 2.12
N ARG A 256 -20.69 13.51 3.19
CA ARG A 256 -20.10 14.75 3.72
C ARG A 256 -18.67 14.53 4.22
N ILE A 257 -18.39 13.41 4.89
CA ILE A 257 -17.03 13.06 5.32
C ILE A 257 -16.11 12.91 4.11
N SER A 258 -16.52 12.13 3.11
CA SER A 258 -15.69 11.88 1.91
C SER A 258 -15.45 13.13 1.06
N ALA A 259 -16.41 14.07 1.04
CA ALA A 259 -16.30 15.33 0.32
C ALA A 259 -15.50 16.43 1.06
N SER A 260 -15.27 16.26 2.38
CA SER A 260 -14.54 17.22 3.20
C SER A 260 -13.13 16.72 3.50
N GLU A 261 -12.13 17.28 2.81
CA GLU A 261 -10.72 16.97 3.05
C GLU A 261 -10.35 17.09 4.54
N ASN A 262 -10.83 18.12 5.23
CA ASN A 262 -10.54 18.35 6.64
C ASN A 262 -11.11 17.24 7.54
N LEU A 263 -12.37 16.84 7.38
CA LEU A 263 -12.98 15.75 8.15
C LEU A 263 -12.28 14.42 7.83
N LEU A 264 -12.03 14.14 6.56
CA LEU A 264 -11.36 12.92 6.12
C LEU A 264 -9.97 12.79 6.73
N VAL A 265 -9.15 13.84 6.63
CA VAL A 265 -7.79 13.87 7.19
C VAL A 265 -7.81 13.72 8.72
N GLN A 266 -8.73 14.39 9.41
CA GLN A 266 -8.85 14.27 10.88
C GLN A 266 -9.15 12.83 11.30
N ILE A 267 -10.14 12.18 10.68
CA ILE A 267 -10.56 10.82 11.02
C ILE A 267 -9.43 9.83 10.68
N LYS A 268 -8.87 9.89 9.47
CA LYS A 268 -7.76 9.00 9.06
C LYS A 268 -6.51 9.17 9.93
N THR A 269 -6.17 10.42 10.28
CA THR A 269 -5.02 10.68 11.16
C THR A 269 -5.24 10.07 12.54
N PHE A 270 -6.43 10.23 13.13
CA PHE A 270 -6.74 9.66 14.43
C PHE A 270 -6.72 8.12 14.38
N ASN A 271 -7.34 7.50 13.37
CA ASN A 271 -7.29 6.04 13.19
C ASN A 271 -5.84 5.55 13.08
N ASN A 272 -4.97 6.28 12.36
CA ASN A 272 -3.56 5.93 12.23
C ASN A 272 -2.77 6.05 13.55
N THR A 273 -3.21 6.87 14.52
CA THR A 273 -2.58 6.86 15.85
C THR A 273 -2.78 5.52 16.54
N LYS A 274 -3.98 4.91 16.44
CA LYS A 274 -4.26 3.59 17.01
C LYS A 274 -3.43 2.49 16.34
N VAL A 275 -3.27 2.55 15.02
CA VAL A 275 -2.41 1.62 14.28
C VAL A 275 -0.96 1.74 14.75
N ARG A 276 -0.44 2.95 14.94
CA ARG A 276 0.93 3.18 15.45
C ARG A 276 1.14 2.64 16.86
N GLU A 277 0.10 2.67 17.67
CA GLU A 277 0.08 2.12 19.04
C GLU A 277 -0.12 0.59 19.04
N GLY A 278 -0.31 -0.05 17.88
CA GLY A 278 -0.60 -1.48 17.77
C GLY A 278 -1.99 -1.86 18.31
N GLN A 279 -2.92 -0.92 18.32
CA GLN A 279 -4.25 -1.11 18.93
C GLN A 279 -5.34 -1.29 17.87
N ALA A 280 -6.10 -2.38 17.98
CA ALA A 280 -7.35 -2.55 17.23
C ALA A 280 -8.46 -1.64 17.78
N ILE A 281 -9.29 -1.12 16.89
CA ILE A 281 -10.50 -0.37 17.28
C ILE A 281 -11.60 -1.37 17.65
N LYS A 282 -11.55 -1.89 18.89
CA LYS A 282 -12.54 -2.89 19.36
C LYS A 282 -13.83 -2.24 19.83
N ASP A 283 -13.74 -1.11 20.52
CA ASP A 283 -14.88 -0.35 21.03
C ASP A 283 -15.05 0.92 20.20
N THR A 284 -15.94 0.86 19.22
CA THR A 284 -16.21 1.94 18.29
C THR A 284 -16.89 3.14 18.91
N TYR A 285 -17.67 2.93 20.00
CA TYR A 285 -18.25 4.02 20.79
C TYR A 285 -17.15 4.82 21.51
N LYS A 286 -16.29 4.14 22.25
CA LYS A 286 -15.15 4.76 22.93
C LYS A 286 -14.23 5.46 21.94
N HIS A 287 -13.92 4.79 20.82
CA HIS A 287 -13.10 5.36 19.75
C HIS A 287 -13.68 6.66 19.19
N THR A 288 -14.99 6.70 18.98
CA THR A 288 -15.69 7.92 18.54
C THR A 288 -15.57 9.05 19.55
N GLN A 289 -15.74 8.75 20.84
CA GLN A 289 -15.59 9.76 21.88
C GLN A 289 -14.15 10.29 22.00
N GLU A 290 -13.18 9.42 21.85
CA GLU A 290 -11.75 9.78 21.83
C GLU A 290 -11.41 10.63 20.59
N LEU A 291 -11.94 10.29 19.41
CA LEU A 291 -11.80 11.10 18.19
C LEU A 291 -12.31 12.53 18.42
N ILE A 292 -13.51 12.69 18.96
CA ILE A 292 -14.12 14.00 19.21
C ILE A 292 -13.22 14.84 20.13
N LYS A 293 -12.74 14.25 21.21
CA LYS A 293 -11.82 14.93 22.15
C LYS A 293 -10.49 15.29 21.49
N TRP A 294 -9.94 14.39 20.70
CA TRP A 294 -8.68 14.61 20.00
C TRP A 294 -8.79 15.75 18.97
N VAL A 295 -9.88 15.78 18.18
CA VAL A 295 -10.15 16.86 17.23
C VAL A 295 -10.31 18.20 17.97
N GLU A 296 -11.05 18.24 19.06
CA GLU A 296 -11.24 19.46 19.84
C GLU A 296 -9.91 19.99 20.40
N ALA A 297 -9.06 19.11 20.92
CA ALA A 297 -7.74 19.47 21.44
C ALA A 297 -6.82 20.01 20.33
N LYS A 298 -6.83 19.36 19.15
CA LYS A 298 -6.07 19.81 17.99
C LYS A 298 -6.49 21.20 17.53
N LEU A 299 -7.79 21.44 17.36
CA LEU A 299 -8.32 22.74 16.94
C LEU A 299 -8.04 23.84 17.97
N ASN A 300 -8.13 23.52 19.28
CA ASN A 300 -7.75 24.46 20.34
C ASN A 300 -6.28 24.88 20.24
N LYS A 301 -5.39 23.91 19.99
CA LYS A 301 -3.96 24.19 19.80
C LYS A 301 -3.74 25.10 18.59
N GLU A 302 -4.39 24.83 17.47
CA GLU A 302 -4.29 25.67 16.28
C GLU A 302 -4.75 27.12 16.50
N ILE A 303 -5.79 27.33 17.35
CA ILE A 303 -6.26 28.66 17.74
C ILE A 303 -5.22 29.36 18.64
N LEU A 304 -4.64 28.64 19.59
CA LEU A 304 -3.61 29.20 20.49
C LEU A 304 -2.35 29.62 19.73
N ASP A 305 -1.94 28.79 18.77
CA ASP A 305 -0.73 29.02 17.94
C ASP A 305 -0.90 30.16 16.92
N ALA A 306 -2.13 30.62 16.67
CA ALA A 306 -2.40 31.72 15.74
C ALA A 306 -1.93 33.07 16.35
N LYS A 307 -1.11 33.80 15.57
CA LYS A 307 -0.52 35.07 16.02
C LYS A 307 -1.47 36.27 15.87
N LYS A 308 -2.33 36.28 14.84
CA LYS A 308 -3.23 37.40 14.52
C LYS A 308 -4.62 37.17 15.13
N ALA A 309 -5.22 38.22 15.70
CA ALA A 309 -6.56 38.16 16.30
C ALA A 309 -7.64 37.72 15.29
N GLU A 310 -7.59 38.26 14.07
CA GLU A 310 -8.50 37.87 12.98
C GLU A 310 -8.41 36.38 12.66
N THR A 311 -7.18 35.81 12.58
CA THR A 311 -6.96 34.39 12.37
C THR A 311 -7.52 33.54 13.50
N LYS A 312 -7.41 34.02 14.77
CA LYS A 312 -8.00 33.33 15.92
C LYS A 312 -9.52 33.26 15.84
N LEU A 313 -10.15 34.39 15.48
CA LEU A 313 -11.63 34.45 15.34
C LEU A 313 -12.10 33.53 14.20
N LYS A 314 -11.44 33.54 13.07
CA LYS A 314 -11.75 32.63 11.95
C LYS A 314 -11.64 31.17 12.37
N ARG A 315 -10.52 30.77 12.97
CA ARG A 315 -10.33 29.39 13.46
C ARG A 315 -11.32 28.99 14.54
N GLN A 316 -11.74 29.92 15.40
CA GLN A 316 -12.77 29.65 16.40
C GLN A 316 -14.13 29.37 15.75
N ALA A 317 -14.50 30.09 14.69
CA ALA A 317 -15.73 29.84 13.94
C ALA A 317 -15.68 28.47 13.22
N GLU A 318 -14.57 28.16 12.57
CA GLU A 318 -14.31 26.85 11.94
C GLU A 318 -14.38 25.71 12.96
N LYS A 319 -13.76 25.87 14.13
CA LYS A 319 -13.85 24.90 15.23
C LYS A 319 -15.30 24.65 15.63
N ASN A 320 -16.09 25.70 15.82
CA ASN A 320 -17.49 25.56 16.25
C ASN A 320 -18.30 24.76 15.22
N GLU A 321 -18.09 24.97 13.92
CA GLU A 321 -18.74 24.20 12.86
C GLU A 321 -18.31 22.74 12.86
N ILE A 322 -17.01 22.47 12.92
CA ILE A 322 -16.44 21.12 12.93
C ILE A 322 -16.93 20.34 14.15
N MET A 323 -16.87 20.95 15.33
CA MET A 323 -17.30 20.28 16.58
C MET A 323 -18.81 20.02 16.60
N ARG A 324 -19.62 20.91 16.01
CA ARG A 324 -21.04 20.65 15.82
C ARG A 324 -21.28 19.43 14.95
N PHE A 325 -20.54 19.31 13.83
CA PHE A 325 -20.63 18.12 12.97
C PHE A 325 -20.32 16.84 13.76
N TYR A 326 -19.19 16.79 14.44
CA TYR A 326 -18.78 15.59 15.20
C TYR A 326 -19.75 15.19 16.29
N ARG A 327 -20.23 16.17 17.08
CA ARG A 327 -21.17 15.92 18.18
C ARG A 327 -22.55 15.47 17.70
N ASN A 328 -23.06 16.10 16.63
CA ASN A 328 -24.37 15.75 16.07
C ASN A 328 -24.37 14.41 15.32
N ASN A 329 -23.20 13.94 14.87
CA ASN A 329 -23.07 12.70 14.11
C ASN A 329 -22.29 11.61 14.86
N ALA A 330 -22.15 11.71 16.18
CA ALA A 330 -21.36 10.75 16.97
C ALA A 330 -21.86 9.29 16.83
N SER A 331 -23.18 9.08 16.84
CA SER A 331 -23.78 7.76 16.63
C SER A 331 -23.50 7.23 15.24
N GLU A 332 -23.54 8.11 14.24
CA GLU A 332 -23.30 7.74 12.84
C GLU A 332 -21.81 7.40 12.60
N LEU A 333 -20.90 8.17 13.21
CA LEU A 333 -19.46 7.86 13.18
C LEU A 333 -19.16 6.49 13.80
N LYS A 334 -19.81 6.18 14.93
CA LYS A 334 -19.72 4.84 15.53
C LYS A 334 -20.15 3.75 14.55
N ASN A 335 -21.27 3.93 13.85
CA ASN A 335 -21.78 2.97 12.87
C ASN A 335 -20.84 2.85 11.65
N ILE A 336 -20.22 3.96 11.23
CA ILE A 336 -19.17 3.94 10.16
C ILE A 336 -17.98 3.11 10.62
N PHE A 337 -17.50 3.26 11.86
CA PHE A 337 -16.42 2.44 12.40
C PHE A 337 -16.81 0.97 12.56
N ASP A 338 -18.07 0.67 12.91
CA ASP A 338 -18.58 -0.71 12.93
C ASP A 338 -18.50 -1.34 11.54
N LEU A 339 -18.94 -0.61 10.51
CA LEU A 339 -18.83 -1.07 9.12
C LEU A 339 -17.36 -1.32 8.74
N MET A 340 -16.47 -0.39 9.05
CA MET A 340 -15.03 -0.54 8.78
C MET A 340 -14.47 -1.79 9.49
N ASN A 341 -14.84 -2.05 10.73
CA ASN A 341 -14.41 -3.25 11.46
C ASN A 341 -14.90 -4.54 10.79
N MET A 342 -16.16 -4.61 10.34
CA MET A 342 -16.67 -5.78 9.63
C MET A 342 -15.91 -6.04 8.32
N LEU A 343 -15.50 -4.97 7.62
CA LEU A 343 -14.65 -5.10 6.42
C LEU A 343 -13.24 -5.56 6.80
N VAL A 344 -12.65 -5.07 7.88
CA VAL A 344 -11.34 -5.50 8.39
C VAL A 344 -11.38 -6.98 8.77
N ASP A 345 -12.38 -7.44 9.51
CA ASP A 345 -12.51 -8.84 9.93
C ASP A 345 -12.68 -9.76 8.72
N SER A 346 -13.55 -9.39 7.77
CA SER A 346 -13.72 -10.12 6.51
C SER A 346 -12.43 -10.19 5.69
N LYS A 347 -11.72 -9.07 5.57
CA LYS A 347 -10.42 -8.97 4.91
C LYS A 347 -9.39 -9.88 5.58
N ASN A 348 -9.29 -9.85 6.91
CA ASN A 348 -8.30 -10.62 7.65
C ASN A 348 -8.51 -12.14 7.52
N MET A 349 -9.76 -12.61 7.44
CA MET A 349 -10.03 -14.01 7.13
C MET A 349 -9.51 -14.39 5.74
N ILE A 350 -9.73 -13.54 4.73
CA ILE A 350 -9.23 -13.74 3.37
C ILE A 350 -7.70 -13.74 3.37
N VAL A 351 -7.07 -12.75 4.02
CA VAL A 351 -5.61 -12.62 4.13
C VAL A 351 -5.01 -13.87 4.79
N LYS A 352 -5.60 -14.34 5.90
CA LYS A 352 -5.14 -15.56 6.57
C LYS A 352 -5.18 -16.79 5.65
N LYS A 353 -6.21 -16.89 4.81
CA LYS A 353 -6.29 -17.99 3.82
C LYS A 353 -5.20 -17.89 2.77
N LEU A 354 -4.99 -16.69 2.23
CA LEU A 354 -3.94 -16.43 1.24
C LEU A 354 -2.54 -16.66 1.82
N GLN A 355 -2.30 -16.33 3.09
CA GLN A 355 -1.02 -16.58 3.77
C GLN A 355 -0.72 -18.07 3.95
N GLY A 356 -1.74 -18.91 4.08
CA GLY A 356 -1.59 -20.36 4.15
C GLY A 356 -1.12 -21.02 2.85
N MET A 357 -1.02 -20.26 1.75
CA MET A 357 -0.57 -20.78 0.46
C MET A 357 0.95 -20.81 0.38
N LYS A 358 1.49 -21.77 -0.38
CA LYS A 358 2.94 -21.90 -0.57
C LYS A 358 3.49 -20.72 -1.38
N GLN A 359 4.40 -19.97 -0.78
CA GLN A 359 5.05 -18.82 -1.40
C GLN A 359 6.28 -19.22 -2.22
N VAL A 360 6.67 -18.37 -3.18
CA VAL A 360 7.88 -18.55 -4.00
C VAL A 360 9.15 -18.39 -3.17
N THR A 361 9.10 -17.57 -2.11
CA THR A 361 10.18 -17.31 -1.17
C THR A 361 9.72 -17.51 0.26
N ASN A 362 10.62 -17.97 1.13
CA ASN A 362 10.39 -17.91 2.57
C ASN A 362 10.61 -16.49 3.07
N THR A 363 9.84 -16.06 4.06
CA THR A 363 9.90 -14.71 4.62
C THR A 363 10.17 -14.77 6.13
N PHE A 364 11.05 -13.88 6.60
CA PHE A 364 11.46 -13.81 8.00
C PHE A 364 11.55 -12.35 8.45
N LEU A 365 11.37 -12.14 9.76
CA LEU A 365 11.79 -10.91 10.44
C LEU A 365 13.12 -11.15 11.11
N ARG A 366 14.03 -10.18 11.01
CA ARG A 366 15.26 -10.20 11.81
C ARG A 366 14.94 -9.78 13.23
N THR A 367 15.41 -10.55 14.20
CA THR A 367 15.31 -10.28 15.63
C THR A 367 16.71 -10.26 16.23
N ASP A 368 16.83 -9.82 17.47
CA ASP A 368 18.12 -9.84 18.21
C ASP A 368 18.64 -11.27 18.37
N ASP A 369 17.75 -12.25 18.47
CA ASP A 369 18.09 -13.67 18.65
C ASP A 369 18.22 -14.43 17.30
N GLY A 370 18.12 -13.74 16.13
CA GLY A 370 18.26 -14.36 14.82
C GLY A 370 17.10 -14.05 13.84
N PHE A 371 16.42 -15.10 13.37
CA PHE A 371 15.33 -14.98 12.39
C PHE A 371 14.05 -15.61 12.92
N LYS A 372 12.93 -14.89 12.77
CA LYS A 372 11.59 -15.39 13.08
C LYS A 372 10.81 -15.51 11.78
N ILE A 373 10.18 -16.66 11.52
CA ILE A 373 9.28 -16.86 10.39
C ILE A 373 8.19 -15.78 10.44
N THR A 374 7.91 -15.15 9.32
CA THR A 374 6.83 -14.19 9.14
C THR A 374 6.07 -14.46 7.85
N ASN A 375 4.87 -13.91 7.77
CA ASN A 375 4.11 -13.88 6.52
C ASN A 375 4.64 -12.78 5.59
N PRO A 376 4.36 -12.84 4.26
CA PRO A 376 4.58 -11.68 3.37
C PRO A 376 3.80 -10.46 3.91
N GLU A 377 4.21 -9.24 3.52
CA GLU A 377 3.55 -7.99 3.98
C GLU A 377 2.03 -8.02 3.77
N GLY A 378 1.57 -8.77 2.79
CA GLY A 378 0.17 -8.98 2.46
C GLY A 378 -0.04 -9.18 0.97
N PHE A 379 -1.23 -8.83 0.51
CA PHE A 379 -1.64 -9.00 -0.87
C PHE A 379 -2.24 -7.70 -1.41
N VAL A 380 -2.24 -7.58 -2.73
CA VAL A 380 -2.99 -6.55 -3.45
C VAL A 380 -4.00 -7.27 -4.32
N ALA A 381 -5.25 -6.92 -4.18
CA ALA A 381 -6.29 -7.43 -5.05
C ALA A 381 -6.70 -6.37 -6.08
N VAL A 382 -6.72 -6.78 -7.34
CA VAL A 382 -6.99 -5.92 -8.48
C VAL A 382 -8.29 -6.34 -9.15
N ASP A 383 -9.26 -5.43 -9.29
CA ASP A 383 -10.46 -5.63 -10.11
C ASP A 383 -10.06 -5.56 -11.59
N LYS A 384 -10.15 -6.69 -12.30
CA LYS A 384 -9.79 -6.79 -13.72
C LYS A 384 -10.62 -5.89 -14.63
N LEU A 385 -11.85 -5.57 -14.23
CA LEU A 385 -12.78 -4.78 -15.06
C LEU A 385 -12.62 -3.28 -14.84
N LYS A 386 -12.39 -2.87 -13.59
CA LYS A 386 -12.32 -1.44 -13.22
C LYS A 386 -10.89 -0.93 -13.06
N GLY A 387 -9.89 -1.82 -13.03
CA GLY A 387 -8.49 -1.46 -12.81
C GLY A 387 -8.19 -0.92 -11.40
N ASN A 388 -9.16 -0.94 -10.48
CA ASN A 388 -8.97 -0.52 -9.10
C ASN A 388 -8.20 -1.59 -8.33
N ALA A 389 -7.29 -1.16 -7.48
CA ALA A 389 -6.54 -2.06 -6.62
C ALA A 389 -6.66 -1.65 -5.16
N VAL A 390 -6.74 -2.61 -4.27
CA VAL A 390 -6.83 -2.40 -2.84
C VAL A 390 -5.85 -3.29 -2.09
N LYS A 391 -5.34 -2.78 -0.97
CA LYS A 391 -4.47 -3.54 -0.08
C LYS A 391 -5.27 -4.52 0.76
N LEU A 392 -4.82 -5.77 0.73
CA LEU A 392 -5.26 -6.85 1.62
C LEU A 392 -4.10 -7.13 2.60
N ILE A 393 -3.97 -6.29 3.61
CA ILE A 393 -2.88 -6.35 4.59
C ILE A 393 -3.51 -6.38 5.97
N ASP A 394 -2.98 -7.21 6.87
CA ASP A 394 -3.24 -7.01 8.31
C ASP A 394 -2.53 -5.74 8.76
N ARG A 395 -3.32 -4.67 8.93
CA ARG A 395 -2.82 -3.34 9.24
C ARG A 395 -2.10 -3.27 10.59
N LEU A 396 -2.52 -4.10 11.55
CA LEU A 396 -1.89 -4.12 12.87
C LEU A 396 -0.56 -4.87 12.86
N GLU A 397 -0.47 -5.95 12.11
CA GLU A 397 0.76 -6.74 12.03
C GLU A 397 1.87 -5.98 11.29
N PHE A 398 1.57 -5.44 10.11
CA PHE A 398 2.60 -4.90 9.22
C PHE A 398 2.72 -3.37 9.25
N ALA A 399 1.61 -2.63 9.34
CA ALA A 399 1.70 -1.17 9.37
C ALA A 399 2.32 -0.67 10.67
N HIS A 400 2.03 -1.32 11.81
CA HIS A 400 2.68 -1.02 13.08
C HIS A 400 4.19 -1.24 13.00
N ALA A 401 4.64 -2.37 12.45
CA ALA A 401 6.06 -2.65 12.25
C ALA A 401 6.73 -1.60 11.33
N ASN A 402 6.10 -1.26 10.22
CA ASN A 402 6.61 -0.26 9.26
C ASN A 402 6.64 1.18 9.82
N PHE A 403 5.71 1.54 10.70
CA PHE A 403 5.71 2.86 11.35
C PHE A 403 6.84 3.01 12.37
N ASN A 404 7.27 1.90 12.98
CA ASN A 404 8.26 1.88 14.06
C ASN A 404 9.66 1.41 13.60
N ALA A 405 9.78 0.84 12.40
CA ALA A 405 11.06 0.38 11.86
C ALA A 405 11.98 1.56 11.49
N ALA A 406 13.24 1.49 11.92
CA ALA A 406 14.29 2.38 11.43
C ALA A 406 14.53 2.10 9.95
N LYS A 407 14.32 3.10 9.08
CA LYS A 407 14.52 2.97 7.64
C LYS A 407 16.02 2.88 7.34
N ASN A 408 16.52 1.68 7.08
CA ASN A 408 17.95 1.40 6.86
C ASN A 408 18.57 2.05 5.61
N TRP A 409 17.77 2.63 4.71
CA TRP A 409 18.25 3.31 3.49
C TRP A 409 18.44 4.84 3.67
N SER A 410 18.19 5.37 4.86
CA SER A 410 18.44 6.77 5.23
C SER A 410 19.72 6.98 6.05
N LYS A 411 20.54 5.90 6.22
CA LYS A 411 21.86 5.97 6.84
C LYS A 411 22.93 6.08 5.77
#